data_1eff5a0171b84d9a9b759bea4b55e57b
#
_entry.id   1eff5a0171b84d9a9b759bea4b55e57b
#
_cell.length_a   1.000
_cell.length_b   1.000
_cell.length_c   1.000
_cell.angle_alpha   90.00
_cell.angle_beta   90.00
_cell.angle_gamma   90.00
#
_symmetry.space_group_name_H-M   'P 1'
#
loop_
_entity.id
_entity.type
_entity.pdbx_description
1 polymer ?
#
loop_
_entity_poly.entity_id
_entity_poly.type
_entity_poly.pdbx_seq_one_letter_code
_entity_poly.pdbx_strand_id
1 'polypeptide(L)'
;MDRRAFLGWAAAAVFGPPGRAEARGRWWSSLVFGVFENHGFDEVAGLPSHRRLAREGTVLARYSAVAHPSGPNYRALVSGATWGTAQTIETFHPSIASIAAGLVPPIPTFVYHLEGEIARRHNPFLDLRAPVAGVRHGLAALRSDLAGGLPPAAVLYVGWDDLNNMHDGPPARADQNLSALLDTLAASAWFTTPDREGRYPALFFCYDEGRLANRVFAAWWGRGVRRGRVSQVPHTHYGFCRTVTDNLGLPPLARAAGSGPITEPWT
;
A
#
# COMPACT_ATOMS: atom_id res chain seq x y z
N MET A 1 -41.87 -33.28 16.29
CA MET A 1 -40.51 -33.63 15.85
C MET A 1 -39.83 -32.35 15.51
N ASP A 2 -38.87 -31.98 16.30
CA ASP A 2 -38.51 -30.60 16.63
C ASP A 2 -37.58 -29.97 15.60
N ARG A 3 -38.05 -28.89 14.98
CA ARG A 3 -37.24 -27.96 14.19
C ARG A 3 -36.94 -26.77 15.07
N ARG A 4 -35.83 -26.76 15.76
CA ARG A 4 -35.24 -25.53 16.35
C ARG A 4 -33.83 -25.81 16.84
N ALA A 5 -32.84 -25.21 16.19
CA ALA A 5 -31.70 -24.51 16.75
C ALA A 5 -30.57 -24.44 15.72
N PHE A 6 -30.66 -23.53 14.78
CA PHE A 6 -29.48 -22.96 14.15
C PHE A 6 -29.32 -21.54 14.71
N LEU A 7 -28.75 -21.46 15.89
CA LEU A 7 -28.34 -20.18 16.44
C LEU A 7 -27.05 -19.77 15.78
N GLY A 8 -27.16 -18.72 14.96
CA GLY A 8 -26.05 -18.05 14.31
C GLY A 8 -25.06 -17.48 15.32
N TRP A 9 -23.82 -17.82 15.15
CA TRP A 9 -22.72 -17.07 15.71
C TRP A 9 -22.49 -15.84 14.82
N ALA A 10 -23.22 -14.77 15.11
CA ALA A 10 -22.83 -13.44 14.71
C ALA A 10 -21.62 -13.07 15.59
N ALA A 11 -20.42 -13.15 15.06
CA ALA A 11 -19.28 -12.51 15.65
C ALA A 11 -19.56 -10.99 15.66
N ALA A 12 -20.15 -10.51 16.76
CA ALA A 12 -20.18 -9.08 17.05
C ALA A 12 -18.72 -8.65 17.25
N ALA A 13 -18.16 -8.01 16.21
CA ALA A 13 -16.96 -7.22 16.37
C ALA A 13 -17.29 -6.16 17.42
N VAL A 14 -16.75 -6.29 18.60
CA VAL A 14 -16.82 -5.29 19.66
C VAL A 14 -16.00 -4.08 19.16
N PHE A 15 -16.64 -3.26 18.35
CA PHE A 15 -16.18 -1.90 18.14
C PHE A 15 -16.50 -1.17 19.43
N GLY A 16 -15.50 -0.90 20.26
CA GLY A 16 -15.62 0.03 21.35
C GLY A 16 -16.21 1.36 20.87
N PRO A 17 -16.77 2.21 21.76
CA PRO A 17 -17.33 3.49 21.34
C PRO A 17 -16.29 4.23 20.49
N PRO A 18 -16.71 4.98 19.44
CA PRO A 18 -15.79 5.72 18.60
C PRO A 18 -14.99 6.64 19.51
N GLY A 19 -13.79 6.20 19.86
CA GLY A 19 -12.82 7.05 20.52
C GLY A 19 -12.67 8.30 19.68
N ARG A 20 -12.58 9.45 20.34
CA ARG A 20 -12.36 10.77 19.74
C ARG A 20 -11.50 10.64 18.49
N ALA A 21 -11.92 11.34 17.45
CA ALA A 21 -11.20 11.48 16.18
C ALA A 21 -9.84 12.17 16.39
N GLU A 22 -8.96 11.56 17.19
CA GLU A 22 -7.61 12.02 17.41
C GLU A 22 -6.70 11.30 16.42
N ALA A 23 -6.08 12.15 15.58
CA ALA A 23 -4.95 11.85 14.72
C ALA A 23 -5.21 10.97 13.47
N ARG A 24 -6.23 11.24 12.68
CA ARG A 24 -6.18 10.87 11.26
C ARG A 24 -5.02 11.60 10.62
N GLY A 25 -4.11 10.84 10.01
CA GLY A 25 -2.94 11.40 9.37
C GLY A 25 -1.86 11.83 10.35
N ARG A 26 -1.24 10.89 11.06
CA ARG A 26 -0.12 11.21 11.96
C ARG A 26 1.11 11.71 11.19
N TRP A 27 1.40 11.14 10.02
CA TRP A 27 2.61 11.42 9.24
C TRP A 27 2.30 11.96 7.84
N TRP A 28 1.20 11.54 7.24
CA TRP A 28 0.80 11.91 5.89
C TRP A 28 -0.73 12.09 5.79
N SER A 29 -1.17 12.89 4.82
CA SER A 29 -2.60 13.17 4.59
C SER A 29 -3.28 12.11 3.72
N SER A 30 -2.57 11.60 2.72
CA SER A 30 -3.05 10.60 1.77
C SER A 30 -1.92 9.64 1.42
N LEU A 31 -2.27 8.42 1.03
CA LEU A 31 -1.33 7.38 0.67
C LEU A 31 -1.48 7.02 -0.81
N VAL A 32 -0.37 7.02 -1.54
CA VAL A 32 -0.20 6.26 -2.77
C VAL A 32 0.71 5.09 -2.46
N PHE A 33 0.39 3.88 -2.92
CA PHE A 33 1.34 2.79 -2.83
C PHE A 33 1.34 1.92 -4.07
N GLY A 34 2.53 1.45 -4.45
CA GLY A 34 2.76 0.60 -5.61
C GLY A 34 3.69 -0.56 -5.30
N VAL A 35 3.51 -1.67 -6.01
CA VAL A 35 4.27 -2.89 -5.78
C VAL A 35 4.76 -3.43 -7.12
N PHE A 36 6.05 -3.76 -7.19
CA PHE A 36 6.66 -4.53 -8.27
C PHE A 36 6.98 -5.96 -7.81
N GLU A 37 7.44 -6.79 -8.75
CA GLU A 37 7.47 -8.24 -8.64
C GLU A 37 8.89 -8.83 -8.58
N ASN A 38 9.05 -9.88 -7.73
CA ASN A 38 10.09 -10.91 -7.83
C ASN A 38 11.57 -10.47 -7.80
N HIS A 39 11.91 -9.29 -7.28
CA HIS A 39 13.30 -8.82 -7.28
C HIS A 39 13.81 -8.42 -5.90
N GLY A 40 14.99 -8.92 -5.57
CA GLY A 40 15.70 -8.56 -4.34
C GLY A 40 16.27 -7.14 -4.37
N PHE A 41 16.56 -6.60 -3.19
CA PHE A 41 17.07 -5.23 -3.02
C PHE A 41 18.26 -4.91 -3.93
N ASP A 42 19.29 -5.79 -3.95
CA ASP A 42 20.54 -5.53 -4.63
C ASP A 42 20.39 -5.60 -6.17
N GLU A 43 19.36 -6.30 -6.67
CA GLU A 43 19.09 -6.41 -8.10
C GLU A 43 18.54 -5.10 -8.70
N VAL A 44 17.85 -4.30 -7.89
CA VAL A 44 17.08 -3.15 -8.40
C VAL A 44 17.52 -1.80 -7.85
N ALA A 45 18.24 -1.75 -6.73
CA ALA A 45 18.65 -0.50 -6.09
C ALA A 45 19.50 0.42 -7.02
N GLY A 46 20.16 -0.16 -8.03
CA GLY A 46 20.93 0.55 -9.04
C GLY A 46 20.10 1.15 -10.20
N LEU A 47 18.83 0.85 -10.33
CA LEU A 47 17.99 1.39 -11.39
C LEU A 47 17.73 2.90 -11.23
N PRO A 48 17.56 3.66 -12.33
CA PRO A 48 17.43 5.13 -12.27
C PRO A 48 16.34 5.63 -11.33
N SER A 49 15.12 5.07 -11.40
CA SER A 49 14.00 5.50 -10.56
C SER A 49 14.18 5.10 -9.10
N HIS A 50 14.84 3.96 -8.83
CA HIS A 50 15.17 3.52 -7.47
C HIS A 50 16.24 4.42 -6.83
N ARG A 51 17.25 4.84 -7.62
CA ARG A 51 18.21 5.87 -7.18
C ARG A 51 17.56 7.22 -6.95
N ARG A 52 16.52 7.57 -7.75
CA ARG A 52 15.73 8.78 -7.49
C ARG A 52 14.99 8.68 -6.16
N LEU A 53 14.31 7.56 -5.88
CA LEU A 53 13.65 7.31 -4.59
C LEU A 53 14.65 7.39 -3.43
N ALA A 54 15.85 6.83 -3.59
CA ALA A 54 16.89 6.90 -2.56
C ALA A 54 17.41 8.32 -2.31
N ARG A 55 17.59 9.12 -3.36
CA ARG A 55 18.05 10.51 -3.24
C ARG A 55 16.98 11.44 -2.70
N GLU A 56 15.73 11.23 -3.07
CA GLU A 56 14.62 12.17 -2.82
C GLU A 56 13.67 11.72 -1.69
N GLY A 57 13.85 10.51 -1.16
CA GLY A 57 13.03 9.90 -0.13
C GLY A 57 13.83 9.17 0.93
N THR A 58 13.20 8.23 1.60
CA THR A 58 13.79 7.34 2.61
C THR A 58 13.72 5.89 2.12
N VAL A 59 14.87 5.24 1.98
CA VAL A 59 14.98 3.82 1.65
C VAL A 59 15.02 2.99 2.92
N LEU A 60 14.31 1.86 2.93
CA LEU A 60 14.28 0.88 4.00
C LEU A 60 15.22 -0.28 3.63
N ALA A 61 16.52 -0.16 3.98
CA ALA A 61 17.55 -1.10 3.53
C ALA A 61 17.40 -2.52 4.09
N ARG A 62 16.61 -2.70 5.17
CA ARG A 62 16.31 -3.98 5.80
C ARG A 62 14.81 -4.30 5.76
N TYR A 63 14.18 -3.99 4.62
CA TYR A 63 12.80 -4.36 4.39
C TYR A 63 12.71 -5.76 3.76
N SER A 64 11.79 -6.58 4.27
CA SER A 64 11.62 -7.96 3.80
C SER A 64 10.16 -8.27 3.51
N ALA A 65 9.94 -9.04 2.45
CA ALA A 65 8.70 -9.74 2.22
C ALA A 65 8.46 -10.81 3.30
N VAL A 66 7.27 -11.38 3.37
CA VAL A 66 6.84 -12.26 4.46
C VAL A 66 6.51 -13.67 4.01
N ALA A 67 6.43 -13.91 2.71
CA ALA A 67 6.04 -15.21 2.15
C ALA A 67 6.58 -15.41 0.74
N HIS A 68 6.29 -16.59 0.21
CA HIS A 68 6.22 -17.00 -1.20
C HIS A 68 4.94 -17.83 -1.36
N PRO A 69 4.27 -17.76 -2.50
CA PRO A 69 4.45 -16.87 -3.66
C PRO A 69 3.85 -15.47 -3.41
N SER A 70 3.73 -14.66 -4.49
CA SER A 70 3.32 -13.24 -4.49
C SER A 70 2.02 -12.94 -3.74
N GLY A 71 0.92 -13.62 -4.03
CA GLY A 71 -0.41 -13.31 -3.49
C GLY A 71 -0.47 -13.13 -1.97
N PRO A 72 0.14 -14.03 -1.15
CA PRO A 72 0.29 -13.84 0.29
C PRO A 72 0.94 -12.52 0.71
N ASN A 73 1.95 -12.04 -0.02
CA ASN A 73 2.64 -10.79 0.27
C ASN A 73 1.74 -9.57 0.03
N TYR A 74 0.99 -9.56 -1.08
CA TYR A 74 0.02 -8.51 -1.36
C TYR A 74 -1.07 -8.43 -0.29
N ARG A 75 -1.58 -9.58 0.16
CA ARG A 75 -2.55 -9.63 1.26
C ARG A 75 -1.96 -9.10 2.57
N ALA A 76 -0.71 -9.47 2.88
CA ALA A 76 -0.03 -9.01 4.08
C ALA A 76 0.12 -7.48 4.13
N LEU A 77 0.41 -6.84 2.97
CA LEU A 77 0.50 -5.38 2.86
C LEU A 77 -0.81 -4.68 3.27
N VAL A 78 -1.96 -5.21 2.88
CA VAL A 78 -3.22 -4.49 3.06
C VAL A 78 -4.12 -5.03 4.17
N SER A 79 -3.86 -6.25 4.68
CA SER A 79 -4.69 -6.88 5.71
C SER A 79 -3.91 -7.37 6.94
N GLY A 80 -2.59 -7.23 6.91
CA GLY A 80 -1.73 -7.69 8.01
C GLY A 80 -1.63 -9.21 8.15
N ALA A 81 -2.07 -9.99 7.17
CA ALA A 81 -1.95 -11.44 7.15
C ALA A 81 -1.85 -12.00 5.73
N THR A 82 -1.21 -13.16 5.58
CA THR A 82 -1.09 -13.86 4.30
C THR A 82 -2.36 -14.61 3.91
N TRP A 83 -3.17 -14.99 4.87
CA TRP A 83 -4.38 -15.81 4.72
C TRP A 83 -4.12 -17.13 3.97
N GLY A 84 -3.00 -17.76 4.28
CA GLY A 84 -2.54 -18.99 3.62
C GLY A 84 -1.49 -18.74 2.55
N THR A 85 -1.21 -19.78 1.74
CA THR A 85 -0.15 -19.79 0.74
C THR A 85 -0.66 -19.78 -0.71
N ALA A 86 -1.98 -19.83 -0.93
CA ALA A 86 -2.56 -19.77 -2.26
C ALA A 86 -2.30 -18.42 -2.94
N GLN A 87 -2.11 -18.41 -4.26
CA GLN A 87 -1.93 -17.16 -5.03
C GLN A 87 -3.17 -16.26 -4.93
N THR A 88 -4.37 -16.83 -4.97
CA THR A 88 -5.64 -16.12 -4.77
C THR A 88 -6.53 -16.89 -3.80
N ILE A 89 -7.35 -16.18 -3.03
CA ILE A 89 -8.29 -16.80 -2.09
C ILE A 89 -9.74 -16.38 -2.33
N GLU A 90 -9.96 -15.23 -2.95
CA GLU A 90 -11.29 -14.69 -3.28
C GLU A 90 -12.28 -14.66 -2.12
N THR A 91 -11.76 -14.45 -0.92
CA THR A 91 -12.53 -14.47 0.33
C THR A 91 -12.43 -13.11 1.01
N PHE A 92 -13.55 -12.63 1.57
CA PHE A 92 -13.52 -11.39 2.34
C PHE A 92 -12.67 -11.56 3.59
N HIS A 93 -11.72 -10.65 3.74
CA HIS A 93 -10.99 -10.41 4.98
C HIS A 93 -10.87 -8.90 5.23
N PRO A 94 -10.84 -8.48 6.50
CA PRO A 94 -10.61 -7.08 6.84
C PRO A 94 -9.30 -6.57 6.24
N SER A 95 -9.35 -5.39 5.65
CA SER A 95 -8.21 -4.74 5.01
C SER A 95 -8.21 -3.24 5.31
N ILE A 96 -7.11 -2.56 5.02
CA ILE A 96 -7.04 -1.09 5.16
C ILE A 96 -8.19 -0.40 4.43
N ALA A 97 -8.61 -0.91 3.27
CA ALA A 97 -9.74 -0.33 2.52
C ALA A 97 -11.06 -0.51 3.27
N SER A 98 -11.35 -1.72 3.81
CA SER A 98 -12.62 -1.98 4.49
C SER A 98 -12.75 -1.21 5.81
N ILE A 99 -11.64 -1.08 6.58
CA ILE A 99 -11.69 -0.33 7.84
C ILE A 99 -11.67 1.18 7.61
N ALA A 100 -10.95 1.68 6.59
CA ALA A 100 -10.93 3.10 6.24
C ALA A 100 -12.28 3.60 5.69
N ALA A 101 -13.01 2.74 4.95
CA ALA A 101 -14.37 3.03 4.48
C ALA A 101 -15.38 3.19 5.64
N GLY A 102 -15.13 2.58 6.79
CA GLY A 102 -15.96 2.70 7.99
C GLY A 102 -15.72 3.96 8.83
N LEU A 103 -14.76 4.79 8.46
CA LEU A 103 -14.48 6.06 9.17
C LEU A 103 -15.54 7.13 8.88
N VAL A 104 -15.61 8.15 9.74
CA VAL A 104 -16.50 9.30 9.54
C VAL A 104 -15.67 10.59 9.59
N PRO A 105 -15.52 11.30 8.45
CA PRO A 105 -15.88 10.89 7.08
C PRO A 105 -15.05 9.69 6.61
N PRO A 106 -15.55 8.89 5.66
CA PRO A 106 -14.82 7.76 5.12
C PRO A 106 -13.57 8.20 4.36
N ILE A 107 -12.52 7.36 4.39
CA ILE A 107 -11.34 7.53 3.55
C ILE A 107 -11.44 6.49 2.42
N PRO A 108 -11.72 6.92 1.19
CA PRO A 108 -11.90 6.00 0.07
C PRO A 108 -10.58 5.40 -0.40
N THR A 109 -10.65 4.16 -0.87
CA THR A 109 -9.55 3.48 -1.55
C THR A 109 -9.87 3.37 -3.04
N PHE A 110 -8.92 3.77 -3.90
CA PHE A 110 -8.99 3.62 -5.35
C PHE A 110 -7.90 2.67 -5.84
N VAL A 111 -8.20 1.94 -6.89
CA VAL A 111 -7.25 1.05 -7.58
C VAL A 111 -7.00 1.59 -8.98
N TYR A 112 -5.73 1.75 -9.35
CA TYR A 112 -5.30 2.19 -10.68
C TYR A 112 -4.50 1.10 -11.36
N HIS A 113 -4.99 0.62 -12.50
CA HIS A 113 -4.25 -0.22 -13.44
C HIS A 113 -3.51 0.71 -14.39
N LEU A 114 -2.24 1.03 -14.09
CA LEU A 114 -1.51 2.07 -14.83
C LEU A 114 -1.12 1.64 -16.25
N GLU A 115 -0.72 0.37 -16.39
CA GLU A 115 -0.46 -0.25 -17.70
C GLU A 115 -1.00 -1.68 -17.65
N GLY A 116 -1.91 -2.01 -18.59
CA GLY A 116 -2.58 -3.31 -18.67
C GLY A 116 -3.47 -3.62 -17.47
N GLU A 117 -3.86 -4.87 -17.33
CA GLU A 117 -4.68 -5.36 -16.21
C GLU A 117 -3.79 -5.95 -15.13
N ILE A 118 -3.94 -5.46 -13.89
CA ILE A 118 -3.28 -6.07 -12.74
C ILE A 118 -3.83 -7.49 -12.56
N ALA A 119 -2.95 -8.48 -12.57
CA ALA A 119 -3.34 -9.86 -12.29
C ALA A 119 -4.02 -9.95 -10.92
N ARG A 120 -5.05 -10.80 -10.79
CA ARG A 120 -5.81 -10.92 -9.53
C ARG A 120 -4.91 -11.16 -8.32
N ARG A 121 -3.89 -12.02 -8.45
CA ARG A 121 -2.92 -12.31 -7.39
C ARG A 121 -2.10 -11.09 -6.95
N HIS A 122 -2.02 -10.06 -7.79
CA HIS A 122 -1.33 -8.79 -7.54
C HIS A 122 -2.30 -7.65 -7.20
N ASN A 123 -3.61 -7.93 -7.13
CA ASN A 123 -4.62 -6.98 -6.69
C ASN A 123 -5.24 -7.44 -5.36
N PRO A 124 -4.66 -7.03 -4.21
CA PRO A 124 -5.08 -7.53 -2.91
C PRO A 124 -6.51 -7.11 -2.55
N PHE A 125 -6.99 -6.00 -3.07
CA PHE A 125 -8.35 -5.55 -2.79
C PHE A 125 -9.40 -6.39 -3.53
N LEU A 126 -9.10 -6.81 -4.77
CA LEU A 126 -9.94 -7.72 -5.52
C LEU A 126 -9.90 -9.13 -4.90
N ASP A 127 -8.72 -9.61 -4.52
CA ASP A 127 -8.52 -10.94 -3.91
C ASP A 127 -9.22 -11.05 -2.55
N LEU A 128 -9.17 -9.99 -1.73
CA LEU A 128 -9.83 -9.92 -0.42
C LEU A 128 -11.28 -9.42 -0.49
N ARG A 129 -11.85 -9.25 -1.68
CA ARG A 129 -13.21 -8.69 -1.89
C ARG A 129 -13.45 -7.41 -1.06
N ALA A 130 -12.41 -6.58 -0.96
CA ALA A 130 -12.46 -5.36 -0.19
C ALA A 130 -13.27 -4.27 -0.92
N PRO A 131 -14.00 -3.41 -0.21
CA PRO A 131 -14.69 -2.29 -0.83
C PRO A 131 -13.68 -1.27 -1.34
N VAL A 132 -13.74 -0.96 -2.64
CA VAL A 132 -12.99 0.13 -3.25
C VAL A 132 -13.95 1.16 -3.82
N ALA A 133 -13.59 2.44 -3.75
CA ALA A 133 -14.41 3.54 -4.26
C ALA A 133 -14.40 3.60 -5.80
N GLY A 134 -13.40 3.02 -6.42
CA GLY A 134 -13.34 2.90 -7.87
C GLY A 134 -12.09 2.19 -8.37
N VAL A 135 -12.23 1.62 -9.57
CA VAL A 135 -11.12 1.08 -10.36
C VAL A 135 -10.95 1.97 -11.59
N ARG A 136 -9.73 2.32 -11.92
CA ARG A 136 -9.36 3.23 -13.01
C ARG A 136 -8.27 2.59 -13.87
N HIS A 137 -8.23 2.96 -15.15
CA HIS A 137 -7.29 2.38 -16.10
C HIS A 137 -6.46 3.47 -16.79
N GLY A 138 -5.16 3.25 -16.83
CA GLY A 138 -4.18 4.10 -17.47
C GLY A 138 -3.68 5.26 -16.61
N LEU A 139 -2.45 5.66 -16.88
CA LEU A 139 -1.81 6.80 -16.24
C LEU A 139 -2.56 8.12 -16.49
N ALA A 140 -3.28 8.23 -17.62
CA ALA A 140 -4.11 9.38 -17.94
C ALA A 140 -5.28 9.55 -16.95
N ALA A 141 -5.91 8.45 -16.52
CA ALA A 141 -6.97 8.49 -15.53
C ALA A 141 -6.43 8.96 -14.17
N LEU A 142 -5.25 8.45 -13.75
CA LEU A 142 -4.60 8.94 -12.53
C LEU A 142 -4.32 10.44 -12.62
N ARG A 143 -3.77 10.94 -13.74
CA ARG A 143 -3.53 12.38 -13.95
C ARG A 143 -4.79 13.22 -13.86
N SER A 144 -5.88 12.75 -14.46
CA SER A 144 -7.18 13.43 -14.42
C SER A 144 -7.72 13.52 -12.98
N ASP A 145 -7.68 12.39 -12.24
CA ASP A 145 -8.17 12.35 -10.87
C ASP A 145 -7.30 13.22 -9.93
N LEU A 146 -5.98 13.21 -10.11
CA LEU A 146 -5.05 14.08 -9.38
C LEU A 146 -5.26 15.58 -9.68
N ALA A 147 -5.83 15.93 -10.82
CA ALA A 147 -6.12 17.32 -11.18
C ALA A 147 -7.37 17.89 -10.51
N GLY A 148 -8.21 17.08 -9.88
CA GLY A 148 -9.39 17.57 -9.16
C GLY A 148 -10.47 16.52 -8.85
N GLY A 149 -10.23 15.25 -9.21
CA GLY A 149 -11.19 14.17 -8.99
C GLY A 149 -11.06 13.44 -7.64
N LEU A 150 -9.99 13.69 -6.88
CA LEU A 150 -9.74 12.99 -5.62
C LEU A 150 -10.15 13.82 -4.40
N PRO A 151 -10.66 13.18 -3.34
CA PRO A 151 -10.90 13.82 -2.07
C PRO A 151 -9.56 14.21 -1.39
N PRO A 152 -9.58 15.11 -0.40
CA PRO A 152 -8.38 15.54 0.32
C PRO A 152 -7.64 14.41 1.03
N ALA A 153 -8.36 13.36 1.45
CA ALA A 153 -7.78 12.16 2.05
C ALA A 153 -8.23 10.92 1.26
N ALA A 154 -7.27 10.15 0.76
CA ALA A 154 -7.52 8.92 0.02
C ALA A 154 -6.36 7.93 0.15
N VAL A 155 -6.66 6.66 -0.11
CA VAL A 155 -5.66 5.61 -0.33
C VAL A 155 -5.71 5.21 -1.81
N LEU A 156 -4.60 5.30 -2.50
CA LEU A 156 -4.46 4.92 -3.91
C LEU A 156 -3.53 3.71 -4.02
N TYR A 157 -4.03 2.59 -4.49
CA TYR A 157 -3.21 1.49 -4.95
C TYR A 157 -2.95 1.65 -6.44
N VAL A 158 -1.69 1.67 -6.83
CA VAL A 158 -1.26 1.75 -8.22
C VAL A 158 -0.52 0.47 -8.58
N GLY A 159 -0.89 -0.15 -9.69
CA GLY A 159 -0.28 -1.39 -10.15
C GLY A 159 -0.20 -1.47 -11.67
N TRP A 160 0.52 -2.47 -12.14
CA TRP A 160 0.82 -2.75 -13.53
C TRP A 160 0.58 -4.23 -13.83
N ASP A 161 0.42 -4.58 -15.09
CA ASP A 161 0.40 -5.97 -15.51
C ASP A 161 1.78 -6.64 -15.38
N ASP A 162 1.83 -7.93 -15.63
CA ASP A 162 3.03 -8.74 -15.43
C ASP A 162 4.19 -8.36 -16.38
N LEU A 163 3.91 -7.74 -17.54
CA LEU A 163 4.94 -7.22 -18.43
C LEU A 163 5.53 -5.90 -17.97
N ASN A 164 4.83 -5.16 -17.12
CA ASN A 164 5.14 -3.80 -16.73
C ASN A 164 5.57 -3.67 -15.27
N ASN A 165 5.49 -4.75 -14.46
CA ASN A 165 5.83 -4.80 -13.04
C ASN A 165 7.09 -5.62 -12.71
N MET A 166 7.88 -6.05 -13.70
CA MET A 166 9.05 -6.94 -13.60
C MET A 166 8.74 -8.43 -13.42
N HIS A 167 7.48 -8.87 -13.38
CA HIS A 167 7.18 -10.30 -13.30
C HIS A 167 7.69 -11.04 -14.54
N ASP A 168 7.22 -10.63 -15.72
CA ASP A 168 7.59 -11.22 -17.02
C ASP A 168 8.36 -10.24 -17.92
N GLY A 169 8.32 -8.95 -17.61
CA GLY A 169 8.93 -7.90 -18.41
C GLY A 169 10.32 -7.48 -17.93
N PRO A 170 11.07 -6.78 -18.79
CA PRO A 170 12.43 -6.35 -18.48
C PRO A 170 12.42 -5.23 -17.42
N PRO A 171 13.43 -5.21 -16.50
CA PRO A 171 13.57 -4.19 -15.47
C PRO A 171 13.53 -2.75 -15.99
N ALA A 172 14.09 -2.49 -17.18
CA ALA A 172 14.11 -1.16 -17.75
C ALA A 172 12.71 -0.60 -18.06
N ARG A 173 11.77 -1.45 -18.50
CA ARG A 173 10.37 -1.06 -18.75
C ARG A 173 9.68 -0.67 -17.44
N ALA A 174 9.79 -1.50 -16.43
CA ALA A 174 9.18 -1.21 -15.14
C ALA A 174 9.78 0.02 -14.47
N ASP A 175 11.10 0.24 -14.60
CA ASP A 175 11.76 1.46 -14.11
C ASP A 175 11.26 2.72 -14.82
N GLN A 176 10.98 2.66 -16.13
CA GLN A 176 10.34 3.74 -16.87
C GLN A 176 8.90 4.01 -16.37
N ASN A 177 8.15 2.96 -16.08
CA ASN A 177 6.80 3.08 -15.52
C ASN A 177 6.82 3.71 -14.13
N LEU A 178 7.77 3.33 -13.29
CA LEU A 178 7.97 3.97 -11.99
C LEU A 178 8.37 5.43 -12.14
N SER A 179 9.27 5.77 -13.09
CA SER A 179 9.60 7.17 -13.41
C SER A 179 8.37 7.98 -13.80
N ALA A 180 7.54 7.45 -14.69
CA ALA A 180 6.31 8.11 -15.13
C ALA A 180 5.32 8.35 -13.98
N LEU A 181 5.21 7.41 -13.04
CA LEU A 181 4.43 7.61 -11.82
C LEU A 181 5.01 8.72 -10.95
N LEU A 182 6.32 8.69 -10.66
CA LEU A 182 7.00 9.72 -9.85
C LEU A 182 6.84 11.11 -10.45
N ASP A 183 7.00 11.26 -11.78
CA ASP A 183 6.83 12.52 -12.49
C ASP A 183 5.37 13.01 -12.42
N THR A 184 4.41 12.10 -12.57
CA THR A 184 2.98 12.40 -12.46
C THR A 184 2.62 12.91 -11.06
N LEU A 185 3.09 12.25 -10.02
CA LEU A 185 2.87 12.68 -8.64
C LEU A 185 3.57 14.02 -8.34
N ALA A 186 4.83 14.18 -8.76
CA ALA A 186 5.60 15.40 -8.54
C ALA A 186 4.95 16.64 -9.19
N ALA A 187 4.29 16.46 -10.33
CA ALA A 187 3.60 17.54 -11.05
C ALA A 187 2.20 17.84 -10.48
N SER A 188 1.66 17.00 -9.61
CA SER A 188 0.29 17.13 -9.10
C SER A 188 0.22 18.06 -7.89
N ALA A 189 -0.68 19.04 -7.92
CA ALA A 189 -1.01 19.86 -6.76
C ALA A 189 -1.58 19.02 -5.61
N TRP A 190 -2.42 18.00 -5.91
CA TRP A 190 -2.96 17.10 -4.90
C TRP A 190 -1.87 16.39 -4.11
N PHE A 191 -0.77 15.97 -4.76
CA PHE A 191 0.33 15.27 -4.11
C PHE A 191 1.35 16.22 -3.45
N THR A 192 1.46 17.46 -3.92
CA THR A 192 2.51 18.39 -3.50
C THR A 192 2.03 19.52 -2.58
N THR A 193 0.73 19.59 -2.27
CA THR A 193 0.14 20.53 -1.34
C THR A 193 -0.17 19.85 0.00
N PRO A 194 0.18 20.45 1.14
CA PRO A 194 -0.15 19.88 2.44
C PRO A 194 -1.64 20.08 2.78
N ASP A 195 -2.14 19.25 3.67
CA ASP A 195 -3.44 19.47 4.30
C ASP A 195 -3.38 20.63 5.31
N ARG A 196 -4.51 20.86 6.00
CA ARG A 196 -4.63 21.97 6.98
C ARG A 196 -3.72 21.78 8.19
N GLU A 197 -3.27 20.57 8.48
CA GLU A 197 -2.34 20.23 9.55
C GLU A 197 -0.88 20.20 9.07
N GLY A 198 -0.61 20.61 7.83
CA GLY A 198 0.73 20.67 7.26
C GLY A 198 1.28 19.33 6.77
N ARG A 199 0.45 18.28 6.66
CA ARG A 199 0.87 16.96 6.22
C ARG A 199 0.69 16.80 4.71
N TYR A 200 1.72 16.30 4.06
CA TYR A 200 1.70 15.99 2.63
C TYR A 200 1.22 14.57 2.36
N PRO A 201 0.66 14.29 1.19
CA PRO A 201 0.55 12.93 0.69
C PRO A 201 1.93 12.26 0.58
N ALA A 202 1.96 10.94 0.73
CA ALA A 202 3.18 10.15 0.60
C ALA A 202 2.99 8.96 -0.34
N LEU A 203 4.06 8.60 -1.06
CA LEU A 203 4.17 7.36 -1.82
C LEU A 203 4.96 6.35 -1.00
N PHE A 204 4.43 5.15 -0.88
CA PHE A 204 5.17 3.94 -0.52
C PHE A 204 5.34 3.08 -1.77
N PHE A 205 6.56 2.62 -2.00
CA PHE A 205 6.87 1.73 -3.11
C PHE A 205 7.70 0.56 -2.59
N CYS A 206 7.37 -0.67 -2.98
CA CYS A 206 8.14 -1.85 -2.62
C CYS A 206 8.03 -2.95 -3.69
N TYR A 207 8.79 -4.03 -3.48
CA TYR A 207 8.60 -5.31 -4.15
C TYR A 207 7.86 -6.27 -3.24
N ASP A 208 7.09 -7.17 -3.85
CA ASP A 208 6.29 -8.16 -3.15
C ASP A 208 7.12 -9.25 -2.50
N GLU A 209 8.11 -9.78 -3.24
CA GLU A 209 9.05 -10.82 -2.81
C GLU A 209 10.39 -10.73 -3.55
N GLY A 210 11.42 -11.32 -2.97
CA GLY A 210 12.73 -11.49 -3.60
C GLY A 210 13.00 -12.97 -3.87
N ARG A 211 13.90 -13.26 -4.80
CA ARG A 211 14.13 -14.63 -5.27
C ARG A 211 14.76 -15.57 -4.22
N LEU A 212 15.64 -15.08 -3.36
CA LEU A 212 16.40 -15.91 -2.42
C LEU A 212 16.17 -15.56 -0.95
N ALA A 213 16.36 -14.32 -0.54
CA ALA A 213 16.39 -13.93 0.86
C ALA A 213 15.21 -13.06 1.30
N ASN A 214 14.20 -12.90 0.46
CA ASN A 214 13.04 -12.02 0.67
C ASN A 214 13.36 -10.60 1.16
N ARG A 215 14.63 -10.16 1.10
CA ARG A 215 15.02 -8.78 1.31
C ARG A 215 14.74 -8.01 0.02
N VAL A 216 13.79 -7.10 0.08
CA VAL A 216 13.29 -6.38 -1.10
C VAL A 216 13.52 -4.88 -0.98
N PHE A 217 13.52 -4.18 -2.12
CA PHE A 217 13.57 -2.73 -2.11
C PHE A 217 12.24 -2.18 -1.61
N ALA A 218 12.32 -1.24 -0.67
CA ALA A 218 11.17 -0.46 -0.23
C ALA A 218 11.60 0.98 0.08
N ALA A 219 10.74 1.94 -0.28
CA ALA A 219 11.01 3.35 -0.04
C ALA A 219 9.73 4.14 0.22
N TRP A 220 9.87 5.19 1.04
CA TRP A 220 8.88 6.26 1.17
C TRP A 220 9.38 7.49 0.42
N TRP A 221 8.45 8.18 -0.26
CA TRP A 221 8.75 9.35 -1.06
C TRP A 221 7.61 10.36 -1.02
N GLY A 222 7.95 11.66 -1.08
CA GLY A 222 7.02 12.77 -1.04
C GLY A 222 7.59 13.96 -0.28
N ARG A 223 6.91 15.10 -0.33
CA ARG A 223 7.41 16.35 0.29
C ARG A 223 7.55 16.27 1.81
N GLY A 224 6.71 15.47 2.48
CA GLY A 224 6.77 15.25 3.92
C GLY A 224 7.77 14.19 4.36
N VAL A 225 8.47 13.53 3.42
CA VAL A 225 9.39 12.43 3.68
C VAL A 225 10.82 12.94 3.74
N ARG A 226 11.62 12.45 4.68
CA ARG A 226 13.06 12.77 4.78
C ARG A 226 13.81 12.28 3.54
N ARG A 227 14.55 13.21 2.94
CA ARG A 227 15.32 12.97 1.71
C ARG A 227 16.69 12.36 2.00
N GLY A 228 17.12 11.46 1.12
CA GLY A 228 18.47 10.85 1.19
C GLY A 228 18.70 9.98 2.42
N ARG A 229 17.65 9.58 3.13
CA ARG A 229 17.78 8.73 4.33
C ARG A 229 17.78 7.25 3.95
N VAL A 230 18.62 6.48 4.62
CA VAL A 230 18.60 5.03 4.56
C VAL A 230 18.37 4.48 5.96
N SER A 231 17.22 3.85 6.17
CA SER A 231 16.89 3.19 7.44
C SER A 231 17.48 1.79 7.49
N GLN A 232 18.12 1.47 8.62
CA GLN A 232 18.61 0.13 8.94
C GLN A 232 17.70 -0.62 9.93
N VAL A 233 16.53 -0.05 10.25
CA VAL A 233 15.54 -0.72 11.08
C VAL A 233 14.87 -1.83 10.27
N PRO A 234 14.77 -3.06 10.81
CA PRO A 234 14.08 -4.14 10.11
C PRO A 234 12.58 -3.89 10.03
N HIS A 235 12.03 -3.98 8.82
CA HIS A 235 10.59 -3.89 8.59
C HIS A 235 10.13 -4.96 7.59
N THR A 236 8.83 -5.20 7.56
CA THR A 236 8.19 -6.15 6.65
C THR A 236 6.87 -5.57 6.11
N HIS A 237 6.19 -6.29 5.24
CA HIS A 237 4.85 -5.95 4.78
C HIS A 237 3.85 -5.75 5.93
N TYR A 238 4.01 -6.47 7.06
CA TYR A 238 3.20 -6.22 8.26
C TYR A 238 3.49 -4.86 8.89
N GLY A 239 4.76 -4.41 8.88
CA GLY A 239 5.15 -3.07 9.33
C GLY A 239 4.53 -1.96 8.47
N PHE A 240 4.44 -2.16 7.15
CA PHE A 240 3.70 -1.23 6.27
C PHE A 240 2.22 -1.18 6.63
N CYS A 241 1.55 -2.33 6.72
CA CYS A 241 0.13 -2.39 7.12
C CYS A 241 -0.09 -1.70 8.48
N ARG A 242 0.79 -1.93 9.45
CA ARG A 242 0.76 -1.26 10.76
C ARG A 242 0.93 0.25 10.63
N THR A 243 1.85 0.72 9.80
CA THR A 243 2.04 2.16 9.56
C THR A 243 0.77 2.82 9.02
N VAL A 244 0.09 2.15 8.08
CA VAL A 244 -1.16 2.67 7.51
C VAL A 244 -2.26 2.72 8.57
N THR A 245 -2.46 1.66 9.35
CA THR A 245 -3.50 1.66 10.39
C THR A 245 -3.21 2.70 11.48
N ASP A 246 -1.97 2.82 11.93
CA ASP A 246 -1.57 3.83 12.92
C ASP A 246 -1.74 5.27 12.39
N ASN A 247 -1.36 5.51 11.12
CA ASN A 247 -1.56 6.83 10.51
C ASN A 247 -3.03 7.21 10.43
N LEU A 248 -3.91 6.27 10.15
CA LEU A 248 -5.35 6.49 10.03
C LEU A 248 -6.07 6.49 11.39
N GLY A 249 -5.37 6.23 12.50
CA GLY A 249 -5.98 6.09 13.82
C GLY A 249 -6.90 4.86 13.95
N LEU A 250 -6.57 3.80 13.21
CA LEU A 250 -7.36 2.57 13.13
C LEU A 250 -6.71 1.46 13.96
N PRO A 251 -7.49 0.49 14.46
CA PRO A 251 -6.92 -0.70 15.08
C PRO A 251 -6.00 -1.46 14.11
N PRO A 252 -4.88 -1.99 14.60
CA PRO A 252 -3.99 -2.78 13.76
C PRO A 252 -4.67 -4.07 13.30
N LEU A 253 -4.36 -4.51 12.08
CA LEU A 253 -4.94 -5.68 11.45
C LEU A 253 -4.08 -6.93 11.69
N ALA A 254 -4.71 -8.02 12.09
CA ALA A 254 -4.14 -9.36 12.20
C ALA A 254 -2.68 -9.37 12.74
N ARG A 255 -1.71 -9.95 12.02
CA ARG A 255 -0.30 -10.03 12.43
C ARG A 255 0.41 -8.68 12.46
N ALA A 256 -0.10 -7.67 11.74
CA ALA A 256 0.43 -6.31 11.83
C ALA A 256 0.33 -5.73 13.26
N ALA A 257 -0.56 -6.25 14.10
CA ALA A 257 -0.64 -5.88 15.52
C ALA A 257 0.67 -6.15 16.29
N GLY A 258 1.41 -7.18 15.91
CA GLY A 258 2.71 -7.51 16.51
C GLY A 258 3.92 -6.81 15.87
N SER A 259 3.70 -5.96 14.85
CA SER A 259 4.76 -5.23 14.17
C SER A 259 4.79 -3.77 14.62
N GLY A 260 6.00 -3.18 14.67
CA GLY A 260 6.16 -1.73 14.83
C GLY A 260 5.83 -0.99 13.52
N PRO A 261 5.30 0.24 13.59
CA PRO A 261 5.15 1.08 12.42
C PRO A 261 6.51 1.56 11.89
N ILE A 262 6.57 1.89 10.62
CA ILE A 262 7.72 2.52 9.98
C ILE A 262 7.65 4.01 10.29
N THR A 263 8.56 4.55 11.08
CA THR A 263 8.52 5.95 11.52
C THR A 263 9.69 6.79 10.99
N GLU A 264 10.78 6.16 10.59
CA GLU A 264 12.04 6.80 10.19
C GLU A 264 11.91 7.77 9.01
N PRO A 265 10.94 7.60 8.09
CA PRO A 265 10.72 8.60 7.04
C PRO A 265 10.30 9.97 7.55
N TRP A 266 9.82 10.08 8.79
CA TRP A 266 9.29 11.32 9.37
C TRP A 266 9.98 11.79 10.64
N THR A 267 10.81 10.93 11.28
CA THR A 267 11.49 11.23 12.57
C THR A 267 12.98 11.50 12.45
#